data_c8712b801ba83da408876e6dd939dd7d
#
_entry.id   c8712b801ba83da408876e6dd939dd7d
#
_cell.length_a   1.000
_cell.length_b   1.000
_cell.length_c   1.000
_cell.angle_alpha   90.00
_cell.angle_beta   90.00
_cell.angle_gamma   90.00
#
_symmetry.space_group_name_H-M   'P 1'
#
loop_
_entity.id
_entity.type
_entity.pdbx_description
1 polymer ?
#
loop_
_entity_poly.entity_id
_entity_poly.type
_entity_poly.pdbx_seq_one_letter_code
_entity_poly.pdbx_strand_id
1 'polypeptide(L)'
;MTAIDIEPRDLATVRAILRRHVPEYEVRAFGSRVRGTNRRTSDLDLAIMTDAPLDAVRLGLLRDEFSESDLPFLVDLVDWAAVNGGFRRLIEEQYESLQSGQVPSR
;
A
#
# COMPACT_ATOMS: atom_id res chain seq x y z
N MET A 1 6.31 9.70 -14.93
CA MET A 1 7.23 9.80 -13.77
C MET A 1 6.48 9.46 -12.50
N THR A 2 7.03 8.59 -11.69
CA THR A 2 6.38 8.19 -10.45
C THR A 2 6.68 9.22 -9.36
N ALA A 3 5.64 9.66 -8.64
CA ALA A 3 5.82 10.62 -7.55
C ALA A 3 6.26 9.96 -6.24
N ILE A 4 6.47 8.65 -6.27
CA ILE A 4 6.91 7.89 -5.10
C ILE A 4 8.40 7.58 -5.20
N ASP A 5 9.10 7.75 -4.08
CA ASP A 5 10.55 7.49 -4.03
C ASP A 5 10.80 6.03 -3.66
N ILE A 6 10.87 5.19 -4.66
CA ILE A 6 11.14 3.76 -4.52
C ILE A 6 11.80 3.27 -5.82
N GLU A 7 12.79 2.39 -5.67
CA GLU A 7 13.45 1.80 -6.82
C GLU A 7 12.45 1.03 -7.70
N PRO A 8 12.55 1.13 -9.04
CA PRO A 8 11.60 0.44 -9.91
C PRO A 8 11.49 -1.05 -9.65
N ARG A 9 12.60 -1.71 -9.32
CA ARG A 9 12.61 -3.13 -9.00
C ARG A 9 11.79 -3.43 -7.76
N ASP A 10 11.94 -2.61 -6.72
CA ASP A 10 11.20 -2.77 -5.47
C ASP A 10 9.73 -2.46 -5.67
N LEU A 11 9.41 -1.45 -6.48
CA LEU A 11 8.03 -1.13 -6.81
C LEU A 11 7.35 -2.28 -7.52
N ALA A 12 8.06 -2.95 -8.44
CA ALA A 12 7.52 -4.11 -9.15
C ALA A 12 7.21 -5.25 -8.17
N THR A 13 8.09 -5.46 -7.18
CA THR A 13 7.87 -6.47 -6.14
C THR A 13 6.63 -6.13 -5.31
N VAL A 14 6.50 -4.88 -4.89
CA VAL A 14 5.34 -4.44 -4.12
C VAL A 14 4.05 -4.67 -4.90
N ARG A 15 4.03 -4.26 -6.16
CA ARG A 15 2.84 -4.43 -7.01
C ARG A 15 2.48 -5.89 -7.21
N ALA A 16 3.48 -6.76 -7.40
CA ALA A 16 3.22 -8.19 -7.58
C ALA A 16 2.57 -8.80 -6.34
N ILE A 17 3.06 -8.44 -5.15
CA ILE A 17 2.51 -8.94 -3.90
C ILE A 17 1.07 -8.45 -3.72
N LEU A 18 0.82 -7.17 -3.95
CA LEU A 18 -0.53 -6.61 -3.84
C LEU A 18 -1.50 -7.29 -4.79
N ARG A 19 -1.07 -7.53 -6.02
CA ARG A 19 -1.93 -8.17 -7.02
C ARG A 19 -2.30 -9.60 -6.64
N ARG A 20 -1.40 -10.31 -5.96
CA ARG A 20 -1.70 -11.68 -5.52
C ARG A 20 -2.70 -11.73 -4.38
N HIS A 21 -2.66 -10.74 -3.49
CA HIS A 21 -3.43 -10.79 -2.24
C HIS A 21 -4.68 -9.94 -2.25
N VAL A 22 -4.63 -8.77 -2.84
CA VAL A 22 -5.74 -7.81 -2.80
C VAL A 22 -5.99 -7.18 -4.18
N PRO A 23 -6.14 -7.99 -5.26
CA PRO A 23 -6.27 -7.45 -6.61
C PRO A 23 -7.52 -6.61 -6.82
N GLU A 24 -8.56 -6.82 -6.03
CA GLU A 24 -9.83 -6.10 -6.19
C GLU A 24 -9.82 -4.69 -5.62
N TYR A 25 -8.80 -4.34 -4.83
CA TYR A 25 -8.77 -3.04 -4.18
C TYR A 25 -7.73 -2.13 -4.79
N GLU A 26 -8.05 -0.84 -4.84
CA GLU A 26 -7.03 0.18 -5.08
C GLU A 26 -6.10 0.23 -3.87
N VAL A 27 -4.81 0.43 -4.10
CA VAL A 27 -3.83 0.59 -3.02
C VAL A 27 -3.08 1.88 -3.25
N ARG A 28 -3.06 2.73 -2.24
CA ARG A 28 -2.43 4.05 -2.28
C ARG A 28 -1.22 4.09 -1.37
N ALA A 29 -0.11 4.56 -1.91
CA ALA A 29 1.06 4.87 -1.09
C ALA A 29 0.92 6.29 -0.55
N PHE A 30 1.30 6.48 0.70
CA PHE A 30 1.28 7.79 1.34
C PHE A 30 2.49 7.92 2.26
N GLY A 31 2.58 9.02 2.99
CA GLY A 31 3.65 9.20 3.95
C GLY A 31 4.94 9.73 3.32
N SER A 32 6.08 9.47 3.98
CA SER A 32 7.34 10.14 3.66
C SER A 32 7.85 9.85 2.25
N ARG A 33 7.66 8.65 1.72
CA ARG A 33 8.14 8.31 0.38
C ARG A 33 7.37 9.03 -0.73
N VAL A 34 6.15 9.45 -0.45
CA VAL A 34 5.34 10.23 -1.39
C VAL A 34 5.61 11.72 -1.20
N ARG A 35 5.84 12.16 0.03
CA ARG A 35 6.12 13.57 0.33
C ARG A 35 7.57 13.97 0.00
N GLY A 36 8.45 13.01 -0.27
CA GLY A 36 9.85 13.31 -0.55
C GLY A 36 10.69 13.59 0.69
N THR A 37 10.20 13.21 1.86
CA THR A 37 10.92 13.41 3.14
C THR A 37 11.51 12.11 3.67
N ASN A 38 11.48 11.05 2.85
CA ASN A 38 11.94 9.75 3.27
C ASN A 38 13.47 9.64 3.27
N ARG A 39 13.94 8.65 4.02
CA ARG A 39 15.32 8.15 3.96
C ARG A 39 15.29 6.77 3.31
N ARG A 40 16.46 6.21 3.01
CA ARG A 40 16.56 4.88 2.39
C ARG A 40 15.82 3.81 3.18
N THR A 41 15.84 3.92 4.50
CA THR A 41 15.26 2.94 5.40
C THR A 41 13.85 3.31 5.88
N SER A 42 13.28 4.39 5.34
CA SER A 42 11.91 4.76 5.69
C SER A 42 10.92 3.69 5.28
N ASP A 43 9.92 3.45 6.12
CA ASP A 43 8.86 2.50 5.81
C ASP A 43 8.08 2.96 4.59
N LEU A 44 7.50 2.01 3.89
CA LEU A 44 6.55 2.30 2.83
C LEU A 44 5.15 2.16 3.42
N ASP A 45 4.40 3.26 3.43
CA ASP A 45 3.05 3.29 3.99
C ASP A 45 2.03 3.08 2.87
N LEU A 46 1.20 2.05 3.01
CA LEU A 46 0.18 1.71 2.02
C LEU A 46 -1.20 1.66 2.65
N ALA A 47 -2.17 2.27 1.96
CA ALA A 47 -3.58 2.19 2.34
C ALA A 47 -4.31 1.30 1.34
N ILE A 48 -4.91 0.23 1.83
CA ILE A 48 -5.77 -0.64 1.03
C ILE A 48 -7.16 -0.04 1.07
N MET A 49 -7.68 0.37 -0.09
CA MET A 49 -8.93 1.15 -0.17
C MET A 49 -10.14 0.23 -0.12
N THR A 50 -10.41 -0.30 1.07
CA THR A 50 -11.47 -1.26 1.30
C THR A 50 -12.82 -0.57 1.56
N ASP A 51 -13.92 -1.27 1.27
CA ASP A 51 -15.27 -0.81 1.60
C ASP A 51 -15.69 -1.27 2.99
N ALA A 52 -15.15 -2.40 3.43
CA ALA A 52 -15.37 -2.96 4.75
C ALA A 52 -14.04 -3.49 5.27
N PRO A 53 -13.86 -3.60 6.59
CA PRO A 53 -12.60 -4.07 7.14
C PRO A 53 -12.16 -5.40 6.53
N LEU A 54 -10.89 -5.47 6.19
CA LEU A 54 -10.30 -6.64 5.56
C LEU A 54 -10.25 -7.79 6.57
N ASP A 55 -10.49 -9.02 6.09
CA ASP A 55 -10.37 -10.20 6.92
C ASP A 55 -8.97 -10.28 7.54
N ALA A 56 -8.91 -10.58 8.85
CA ALA A 56 -7.65 -10.57 9.58
C ALA A 56 -6.66 -11.62 9.06
N VAL A 57 -7.15 -12.78 8.62
CA VAL A 57 -6.28 -13.81 8.03
C VAL A 57 -5.69 -13.32 6.72
N ARG A 58 -6.50 -12.70 5.89
CA ARG A 58 -6.06 -12.16 4.61
C ARG A 58 -5.02 -11.07 4.79
N LEU A 59 -5.26 -10.17 5.74
CA LEU A 59 -4.31 -9.10 6.04
C LEU A 59 -3.00 -9.67 6.58
N GLY A 60 -3.09 -10.69 7.43
CA GLY A 60 -1.92 -11.36 7.97
C GLY A 60 -1.07 -12.02 6.90
N LEU A 61 -1.70 -12.70 5.94
CA LEU A 61 -0.98 -13.32 4.83
C LEU A 61 -0.26 -12.28 3.97
N LEU A 62 -0.91 -11.14 3.74
CA LEU A 62 -0.30 -10.05 2.99
C LEU A 62 0.92 -9.50 3.74
N ARG A 63 0.79 -9.25 5.03
CA ARG A 63 1.91 -8.80 5.86
C ARG A 63 3.06 -9.78 5.84
N ASP A 64 2.74 -11.08 5.93
CA ASP A 64 3.78 -12.12 5.93
C ASP A 64 4.57 -12.12 4.63
N GLU A 65 3.89 -11.97 3.50
CA GLU A 65 4.61 -11.98 2.22
C GLU A 65 5.51 -10.74 2.09
N PHE A 66 5.06 -9.58 2.53
CA PHE A 66 5.93 -8.41 2.55
C PHE A 66 7.14 -8.62 3.46
N SER A 67 6.91 -9.19 4.64
CA SER A 67 7.97 -9.45 5.62
C SER A 67 9.02 -10.42 5.11
N GLU A 68 8.61 -11.40 4.30
CA GLU A 68 9.50 -12.42 3.75
C GLU A 68 10.13 -12.01 2.42
N SER A 69 9.77 -10.85 1.89
CA SER A 69 10.28 -10.37 0.62
C SER A 69 11.69 -9.79 0.78
N ASP A 70 12.34 -9.53 -0.37
CA ASP A 70 13.67 -8.92 -0.41
C ASP A 70 13.64 -7.39 -0.36
N LEU A 71 12.51 -6.81 0.02
CA LEU A 71 12.41 -5.35 0.09
C LEU A 71 13.33 -4.81 1.18
N PRO A 72 14.04 -3.71 0.90
CA PRO A 72 15.00 -3.13 1.86
C PRO A 72 14.35 -2.23 2.92
N PHE A 73 13.03 -2.19 2.97
CA PHE A 73 12.26 -1.40 3.93
C PHE A 73 11.06 -2.20 4.41
N LEU A 74 10.49 -1.77 5.53
CA LEU A 74 9.26 -2.35 6.03
C LEU A 74 8.07 -1.76 5.29
N VAL A 75 7.00 -2.55 5.17
CA VAL A 75 5.75 -2.11 4.57
C VAL A 75 4.70 -2.04 5.66
N ASP A 76 4.15 -0.84 5.86
CA ASP A 76 3.11 -0.60 6.85
C ASP A 76 1.76 -0.54 6.13
N LEU A 77 0.84 -1.42 6.51
CA LEU A 77 -0.45 -1.58 5.83
C LEU A 77 -1.56 -0.97 6.67
N VAL A 78 -2.36 -0.13 6.03
CA VAL A 78 -3.52 0.50 6.64
C VAL A 78 -4.76 0.03 5.89
N ASP A 79 -5.77 -0.40 6.65
CA ASP A 79 -7.06 -0.78 6.10
C ASP A 79 -7.96 0.46 6.12
N TRP A 80 -8.28 0.98 4.94
CA TRP A 80 -9.04 2.23 4.81
C TRP A 80 -10.35 2.21 5.57
N ALA A 81 -11.07 1.07 5.53
CA ALA A 81 -12.36 0.96 6.21
C ALA A 81 -12.23 0.98 7.74
N ALA A 82 -11.04 0.70 8.26
CA ALA A 82 -10.80 0.62 9.70
C ALA A 82 -10.20 1.89 10.30
N VAL A 83 -9.79 2.88 9.48
CA VAL A 83 -9.16 4.09 10.00
C VAL A 83 -10.18 5.21 10.16
N ASN A 84 -9.88 6.13 11.09
CA ASN A 84 -10.77 7.26 11.37
C ASN A 84 -10.67 8.36 10.30
N GLY A 85 -11.64 9.29 10.33
CA GLY A 85 -11.72 10.33 9.31
C GLY A 85 -10.54 11.29 9.28
N GLY A 86 -9.93 11.56 10.42
CA GLY A 86 -8.75 12.43 10.49
C GLY A 86 -7.57 11.82 9.75
N PHE A 87 -7.36 10.53 9.96
CA PHE A 87 -6.28 9.82 9.28
C PHE A 87 -6.56 9.67 7.78
N ARG A 88 -7.84 9.45 7.42
CA ARG A 88 -8.22 9.40 6.00
C ARG A 88 -7.91 10.70 5.30
N ARG A 89 -8.19 11.83 5.91
CA ARG A 89 -7.87 13.13 5.33
C ARG A 89 -6.38 13.29 5.11
N LEU A 90 -5.57 12.82 6.05
CA LEU A 90 -4.12 12.89 5.92
C LEU A 90 -3.64 12.10 4.71
N ILE A 91 -4.19 10.91 4.50
CA ILE A 91 -3.86 10.08 3.33
C ILE A 91 -4.30 10.78 2.04
N GLU A 92 -5.50 11.34 2.03
CA GLU A 92 -6.05 11.98 0.83
C GLU A 92 -5.33 13.25 0.41
N GLU A 93 -4.65 13.90 1.35
CA GLU A 93 -3.90 15.12 1.03
C GLU A 93 -2.80 14.87 0.03
N GLN A 94 -2.11 13.75 0.14
CA GLN A 94 -1.02 13.42 -0.79
C GLN A 94 -0.80 11.92 -0.81
N TYR A 95 -1.06 11.32 -1.94
CA TYR A 95 -0.87 9.89 -2.13
C TYR A 95 -0.55 9.59 -3.59
N GLU A 96 -0.04 8.40 -3.82
CA GLU A 96 0.20 7.87 -5.17
C GLU A 96 -0.45 6.50 -5.27
N SER A 97 -1.30 6.31 -6.28
CA SER A 97 -1.96 5.02 -6.46
C SER A 97 -0.98 4.02 -7.07
N LEU A 98 -0.74 2.93 -6.39
CA LEU A 98 0.15 1.87 -6.87
C LEU A 98 -0.59 0.79 -7.63
N GLN A 99 -1.88 0.65 -7.37
CA GLN A 99 -2.71 -0.39 -7.96
C GLN A 99 -4.13 0.12 -8.08
N SER A 100 -4.72 -0.06 -9.24
CA SER A 100 -6.17 0.16 -9.43
C SER A 100 -6.88 -1.11 -9.03
N GLY A 101 -8.01 -0.98 -8.33
CA GLY A 101 -8.81 -2.15 -8.00
C GLY A 101 -9.36 -2.77 -9.28
N GLN A 102 -9.35 -4.11 -9.34
CA GLN A 102 -9.93 -4.81 -10.47
C GLN A 102 -11.38 -5.16 -10.14
N VAL A 103 -12.29 -4.45 -10.79
CA VAL A 103 -13.71 -4.74 -10.64
C VAL A 103 -14.05 -5.89 -11.56
N PRO A 104 -14.70 -6.97 -11.05
CA PRO A 104 -15.08 -8.08 -11.91
C PRO A 104 -15.91 -7.61 -13.08
N SER A 105 -15.61 -8.13 -14.25
CA SER A 105 -16.38 -7.89 -15.46
C SER A 105 -17.77 -8.48 -15.33
N ARG A 106 -18.73 -7.84 -15.91
CA ARG A 106 -20.11 -8.33 -15.88
C ARG A 106 -20.55 -8.86 -17.23
#